data_5acbc295fe9b7d22ba1dbfb6a6595f04
#
_entry.id   5acbc295fe9b7d22ba1dbfb6a6595f04
#
_cell.length_a   1.000
_cell.length_b   1.000
_cell.length_c   1.000
_cell.angle_alpha   90.00
_cell.angle_beta   90.00
_cell.angle_gamma   90.00
#
_symmetry.space_group_name_H-M   'P 1'
#
loop_
_entity.id
_entity.type
_entity.pdbx_description
1 polymer ?
#
loop_
_entity_poly.entity_id
_entity_poly.type
_entity_poly.pdbx_seq_one_letter_code
_entity_poly.pdbx_strand_id
1 'polypeptide(L)'
;MSENILVVDDDTEVRKTLSTILSQEGYSVETVENGKQAVKVCEKSSFDVALIDIRLPDMEGTELLNWLKEKQPHMVKIVITGFPTLESAMKTVNEGADGYILKPLDVQKLLEMIRKHLDKKTAEHVRNWMEFDHDNARESRFNQDNYKRKSLWGGTQ
;
A
#
# COMPACT_ATOMS: atom_id res chain seq x y z
N MET A 1 0.28 -15.58 6.91
CA MET A 1 0.28 -14.30 7.64
C MET A 1 -0.84 -13.44 7.10
N SER A 2 -1.61 -12.84 8.01
CA SER A 2 -2.70 -11.94 7.61
C SER A 2 -2.16 -10.56 7.26
N GLU A 3 -2.73 -9.95 6.25
CA GLU A 3 -2.45 -8.56 5.89
C GLU A 3 -3.06 -7.62 6.92
N ASN A 4 -2.38 -6.51 7.15
CA ASN A 4 -2.76 -5.48 8.11
C ASN A 4 -3.50 -4.35 7.41
N ILE A 5 -4.70 -4.04 7.89
CA ILE A 5 -5.54 -2.97 7.36
C ILE A 5 -5.75 -1.89 8.41
N LEU A 6 -5.50 -0.64 8.04
CA LEU A 6 -5.83 0.53 8.82
C LEU A 6 -7.13 1.15 8.31
N VAL A 7 -8.07 1.40 9.21
CA VAL A 7 -9.31 2.11 8.91
C VAL A 7 -9.27 3.49 9.57
N VAL A 8 -9.40 4.53 8.77
CA VAL A 8 -9.40 5.93 9.23
C VAL A 8 -10.75 6.55 8.91
N ASP A 9 -11.60 6.66 9.91
CA ASP A 9 -12.94 7.23 9.80
C ASP A 9 -13.40 7.72 11.18
N ASP A 10 -14.00 8.90 11.25
CA ASP A 10 -14.50 9.46 12.49
C ASP A 10 -15.84 8.84 12.96
N ASP A 11 -16.54 8.16 12.08
CA ASP A 11 -17.79 7.47 12.39
C ASP A 11 -17.52 6.14 13.10
N THR A 12 -17.95 6.04 14.35
CA THR A 12 -17.78 4.85 15.19
C THR A 12 -18.44 3.61 14.58
N GLU A 13 -19.64 3.74 14.00
CA GLU A 13 -20.37 2.63 13.40
C GLU A 13 -19.65 2.10 12.14
N VAL A 14 -19.11 2.99 11.33
CA VAL A 14 -18.31 2.60 10.15
C VAL A 14 -17.08 1.84 10.58
N ARG A 15 -16.34 2.33 11.58
CA ARG A 15 -15.16 1.64 12.10
C ARG A 15 -15.49 0.24 12.63
N LYS A 16 -16.54 0.10 13.43
CA LYS A 16 -16.98 -1.19 13.98
C LYS A 16 -17.39 -2.16 12.88
N THR A 17 -18.19 -1.71 11.95
CA THR A 17 -18.67 -2.53 10.83
C THR A 17 -17.52 -3.04 9.98
N LEU A 18 -16.62 -2.15 9.58
CA LEU A 18 -15.44 -2.52 8.78
C LEU A 18 -14.50 -3.45 9.55
N SER A 19 -14.26 -3.17 10.83
CA SER A 19 -13.41 -4.03 11.66
C SER A 19 -13.97 -5.45 11.74
N THR A 20 -15.27 -5.60 11.93
CA THR A 20 -15.94 -6.91 12.00
C THR A 20 -15.85 -7.64 10.67
N ILE A 21 -16.22 -7.00 9.58
CA ILE A 21 -16.24 -7.61 8.25
C ILE A 21 -14.85 -8.03 7.80
N LEU A 22 -13.88 -7.14 7.93
CA LEU A 22 -12.51 -7.40 7.49
C LEU A 22 -11.82 -8.46 8.35
N SER A 23 -12.09 -8.47 9.65
CA SER A 23 -11.58 -9.52 10.53
C SER A 23 -12.14 -10.89 10.20
N GLN A 24 -13.40 -10.98 9.80
CA GLN A 24 -14.04 -12.23 9.34
C GLN A 24 -13.40 -12.75 8.05
N GLU A 25 -12.87 -11.87 7.21
CA GLU A 25 -12.13 -12.24 6.00
C GLU A 25 -10.66 -12.61 6.26
N GLY A 26 -10.23 -12.59 7.51
CA GLY A 26 -8.88 -12.98 7.91
C GLY A 26 -7.85 -11.86 7.96
N TYR A 27 -8.26 -10.61 7.78
CA TYR A 27 -7.38 -9.46 7.90
C TYR A 27 -7.18 -9.06 9.35
N SER A 28 -6.00 -8.51 9.66
CA SER A 28 -5.73 -7.86 10.93
C SER A 28 -6.06 -6.38 10.82
N VAL A 29 -6.99 -5.88 11.64
CA VAL A 29 -7.56 -4.53 11.48
C VAL A 29 -7.25 -3.65 12.67
N GLU A 30 -6.76 -2.45 12.39
CA GLU A 30 -6.64 -1.37 13.35
C GLU A 30 -7.48 -0.19 12.89
N THR A 31 -8.18 0.47 13.80
CA THR A 31 -9.05 1.61 13.50
C THR A 31 -8.62 2.86 14.25
N VAL A 32 -8.69 4.00 13.57
CA VAL A 32 -8.40 5.32 14.16
C VAL A 32 -9.48 6.32 13.73
N GLU A 33 -9.63 7.39 14.52
CA GLU A 33 -10.73 8.35 14.37
C GLU A 33 -10.38 9.56 13.51
N ASN A 34 -9.09 9.84 13.36
CA ASN A 34 -8.64 11.09 12.72
C ASN A 34 -7.26 10.90 12.08
N GLY A 35 -6.83 11.93 11.36
CA GLY A 35 -5.58 11.90 10.63
C GLY A 35 -4.33 11.88 11.52
N LYS A 36 -4.35 12.58 12.64
CA LYS A 36 -3.22 12.59 13.58
C LYS A 36 -2.97 11.21 14.19
N GLN A 37 -4.04 10.51 14.55
CA GLN A 37 -3.94 9.13 15.03
C GLN A 37 -3.42 8.19 13.94
N ALA A 38 -3.87 8.37 12.70
CA ALA A 38 -3.38 7.60 11.55
C ALA A 38 -1.86 7.79 11.36
N VAL A 39 -1.39 9.01 11.41
CA VAL A 39 0.06 9.32 11.32
C VAL A 39 0.84 8.64 12.44
N LYS A 40 0.39 8.75 13.68
CA LYS A 40 1.06 8.12 14.84
C LYS A 40 1.17 6.61 14.70
N VAL A 41 0.10 5.96 14.27
CA VAL A 41 0.06 4.50 14.11
C VAL A 41 0.98 4.07 12.97
N CYS A 42 1.00 4.81 11.86
CA CYS A 42 1.85 4.54 10.72
C CYS A 42 3.35 4.81 10.98
N GLU A 43 3.68 5.65 11.95
CA GLU A 43 5.07 5.83 12.39
C GLU A 43 5.61 4.62 13.15
N LYS A 44 4.74 3.85 13.81
CA LYS A 44 5.10 2.70 14.64
C LYS A 44 4.90 1.35 13.94
N SER A 45 3.97 1.28 12.99
CA SER A 45 3.56 0.03 12.35
C SER A 45 3.40 0.21 10.85
N SER A 46 3.62 -0.87 10.11
CA SER A 46 3.36 -0.92 8.67
C SER A 46 2.00 -1.54 8.40
N PHE A 47 1.27 -0.99 7.45
CA PHE A 47 -0.01 -1.52 6.99
C PHE A 47 0.05 -1.84 5.51
N ASP A 48 -0.65 -2.88 5.11
CA ASP A 48 -0.74 -3.28 3.71
C ASP A 48 -1.78 -2.46 2.96
N VAL A 49 -2.86 -2.09 3.66
CA VAL A 49 -3.98 -1.29 3.12
C VAL A 49 -4.40 -0.24 4.14
N ALA A 50 -4.71 0.95 3.67
CA ALA A 50 -5.43 1.97 4.44
C ALA A 50 -6.75 2.29 3.74
N LEU A 51 -7.85 2.26 4.51
CA LEU A 51 -9.17 2.73 4.11
C LEU A 51 -9.40 4.08 4.76
N ILE A 52 -9.52 5.13 3.95
CA ILE A 52 -9.45 6.51 4.44
C ILE A 52 -10.71 7.27 4.05
N ASP A 53 -11.43 7.82 5.04
CA ASP A 53 -12.48 8.80 4.79
C ASP A 53 -11.85 10.10 4.31
N ILE A 54 -12.43 10.69 3.28
CA ILE A 54 -11.93 11.97 2.73
C ILE A 54 -12.16 13.15 3.69
N ARG A 55 -13.18 13.08 4.53
CA ARG A 55 -13.49 14.12 5.52
C ARG A 55 -13.16 13.65 6.92
N LEU A 56 -12.02 14.06 7.40
CA LEU A 56 -11.59 13.80 8.76
C LEU A 56 -11.77 15.09 9.62
N PRO A 57 -11.96 14.97 10.95
CA PRO A 57 -12.22 16.14 11.79
C PRO A 57 -11.04 17.09 11.93
N ASP A 58 -9.82 16.61 11.75
CA ASP A 58 -8.59 17.36 11.99
C ASP A 58 -7.78 17.69 10.72
N MET A 59 -8.07 17.05 9.61
CA MET A 59 -7.44 17.31 8.33
C MET A 59 -8.26 16.77 7.16
N GLU A 60 -7.94 17.21 5.95
CA GLU A 60 -8.48 16.60 4.74
C GLU A 60 -7.87 15.21 4.53
N GLY A 61 -8.67 14.25 4.06
CA GLY A 61 -8.17 12.92 3.73
C GLY A 61 -7.09 12.94 2.64
N THR A 62 -7.12 13.94 1.77
CA THR A 62 -6.11 14.16 0.74
C THR A 62 -4.74 14.55 1.31
N GLU A 63 -4.71 15.29 2.41
CA GLU A 63 -3.47 15.60 3.12
C GLU A 63 -2.85 14.34 3.72
N LEU A 64 -3.67 13.49 4.31
CA LEU A 64 -3.23 12.19 4.84
C LEU A 64 -2.70 11.28 3.72
N LEU A 65 -3.38 11.23 2.57
CA LEU A 65 -2.93 10.49 1.39
C LEU A 65 -1.54 10.91 0.94
N ASN A 66 -1.31 12.22 0.85
CA ASN A 66 -0.03 12.76 0.43
C ASN A 66 1.09 12.37 1.40
N TRP A 67 0.83 12.45 2.69
CA TRP A 67 1.77 12.02 3.73
C TRP A 67 2.09 10.52 3.62
N LEU A 68 1.07 9.68 3.46
CA LEU A 68 1.22 8.22 3.33
C LEU A 68 1.98 7.83 2.05
N LYS A 69 1.76 8.55 0.96
CA LYS A 69 2.49 8.35 -0.30
C LYS A 69 4.00 8.51 -0.12
N GLU A 70 4.42 9.48 0.68
CA GLU A 70 5.84 9.72 0.97
C GLU A 70 6.41 8.74 1.99
N LYS A 71 5.66 8.44 3.05
CA LYS A 71 6.16 7.65 4.19
C LYS A 71 5.97 6.15 4.04
N GLN A 72 4.91 5.71 3.36
CA GLN A 72 4.61 4.30 3.11
C GLN A 72 4.17 4.10 1.65
N PRO A 73 5.10 4.23 0.69
CA PRO A 73 4.77 4.19 -0.74
C PRO A 73 4.21 2.85 -1.22
N HIS A 74 4.46 1.77 -0.49
CA HIS A 74 3.97 0.43 -0.83
C HIS A 74 2.59 0.10 -0.29
N MET A 75 2.04 0.94 0.59
CA MET A 75 0.70 0.78 1.14
C MET A 75 -0.34 1.04 0.06
N VAL A 76 -1.32 0.14 -0.06
CA VAL A 76 -2.51 0.35 -0.88
C VAL A 76 -3.43 1.34 -0.15
N LYS A 77 -3.81 2.42 -0.81
CA LYS A 77 -4.64 3.49 -0.25
C LYS A 77 -5.98 3.56 -0.98
N ILE A 78 -7.06 3.27 -0.27
CA ILE A 78 -8.43 3.29 -0.78
C ILE A 78 -9.20 4.38 -0.04
N VAL A 79 -9.75 5.32 -0.79
CA VAL A 79 -10.57 6.40 -0.24
C VAL A 79 -12.04 5.99 -0.25
N ILE A 80 -12.70 6.23 0.88
CA ILE A 80 -14.13 5.97 1.05
C ILE A 80 -14.81 7.31 1.36
N THR A 81 -15.82 7.68 0.59
CA THR A 81 -16.47 8.98 0.75
C THR A 81 -17.97 8.94 0.52
N GLY A 82 -18.71 9.72 1.33
CA GLY A 82 -20.14 9.97 1.13
C GLY A 82 -20.44 11.18 0.24
N PHE A 83 -19.43 11.92 -0.18
CA PHE A 83 -19.60 13.16 -0.94
C PHE A 83 -18.76 13.13 -2.23
N PRO A 84 -19.23 12.38 -3.24
CA PRO A 84 -18.52 12.26 -4.49
C PRO A 84 -18.74 13.51 -5.36
N THR A 85 -17.75 14.38 -5.42
CA THR A 85 -17.65 15.37 -6.48
C THR A 85 -16.57 14.93 -7.46
N LEU A 86 -16.71 15.31 -8.72
CA LEU A 86 -15.67 15.03 -9.72
C LEU A 86 -14.33 15.64 -9.30
N GLU A 87 -14.36 16.85 -8.76
CA GLU A 87 -13.19 17.55 -8.26
C GLU A 87 -12.50 16.78 -7.12
N SER A 88 -13.24 16.29 -6.14
CA SER A 88 -12.68 15.52 -5.03
C SER A 88 -12.13 14.16 -5.49
N ALA A 89 -12.80 13.50 -6.42
CA ALA A 89 -12.33 12.25 -6.99
C ALA A 89 -11.02 12.45 -7.76
N MET A 90 -10.92 13.46 -8.60
CA MET A 90 -9.70 13.79 -9.33
C MET A 90 -8.55 14.15 -8.39
N LYS A 91 -8.83 14.91 -7.34
CA LYS A 91 -7.84 15.29 -6.32
C LYS A 91 -7.31 14.06 -5.59
N THR A 92 -8.16 13.12 -5.19
CA THR A 92 -7.73 11.89 -4.51
C THR A 92 -6.84 11.00 -5.39
N VAL A 93 -7.18 10.86 -6.66
CA VAL A 93 -6.35 10.12 -7.63
C VAL A 93 -4.98 10.79 -7.78
N ASN A 94 -4.95 12.11 -7.94
CA ASN A 94 -3.70 12.88 -8.07
C ASN A 94 -2.82 12.82 -6.81
N GLU A 95 -3.43 12.74 -5.62
CA GLU A 95 -2.72 12.61 -4.34
C GLU A 95 -2.30 11.17 -4.02
N GLY A 96 -2.51 10.23 -4.93
CA GLY A 96 -1.96 8.87 -4.84
C GLY A 96 -2.89 7.82 -4.26
N ALA A 97 -4.21 8.02 -4.30
CA ALA A 97 -5.16 6.95 -3.99
C ALA A 97 -5.12 5.87 -5.07
N ASP A 98 -5.10 4.61 -4.63
CA ASP A 98 -5.14 3.45 -5.53
C ASP A 98 -6.58 3.07 -5.87
N GLY A 99 -7.54 3.37 -4.99
CA GLY A 99 -8.94 3.08 -5.17
C GLY A 99 -9.83 4.16 -4.55
N TYR A 100 -11.09 4.18 -5.00
CA TYR A 100 -12.10 5.14 -4.58
C TYR A 100 -13.45 4.45 -4.50
N ILE A 101 -14.10 4.51 -3.33
CA ILE A 101 -15.40 3.88 -3.09
C ILE A 101 -16.37 4.90 -2.52
N LEU A 102 -17.60 4.86 -3.01
CA LEU A 102 -18.69 5.71 -2.53
C LEU A 102 -19.44 5.07 -1.37
N LYS A 103 -19.82 5.89 -0.38
CA LYS A 103 -20.81 5.48 0.63
C LYS A 103 -22.24 5.61 0.04
N PRO A 104 -23.19 4.74 0.39
CA PRO A 104 -23.11 3.62 1.32
C PRO A 104 -22.22 2.50 0.79
N LEU A 105 -21.48 1.86 1.70
CA LEU A 105 -20.51 0.83 1.35
C LEU A 105 -21.17 -0.42 0.78
N ASP A 106 -20.77 -0.78 -0.44
CA ASP A 106 -20.96 -2.11 -0.97
C ASP A 106 -19.78 -2.98 -0.50
N VAL A 107 -20.05 -3.87 0.46
CA VAL A 107 -19.06 -4.72 1.10
C VAL A 107 -18.35 -5.62 0.09
N GLN A 108 -19.08 -6.20 -0.86
CA GLN A 108 -18.49 -7.06 -1.87
C GLN A 108 -17.53 -6.31 -2.77
N LYS A 109 -17.89 -5.11 -3.20
CA LYS A 109 -17.02 -4.22 -3.96
C LYS A 109 -15.74 -3.86 -3.19
N LEU A 110 -15.87 -3.54 -1.90
CA LEU A 110 -14.73 -3.21 -1.06
C LEU A 110 -13.77 -4.39 -0.94
N LEU A 111 -14.27 -5.58 -0.65
CA LEU A 111 -13.47 -6.79 -0.50
C LEU A 111 -12.76 -7.17 -1.81
N GLU A 112 -13.46 -7.07 -2.93
CA GLU A 112 -12.88 -7.31 -4.27
C GLU A 112 -11.78 -6.30 -4.59
N MET A 113 -11.99 -5.02 -4.28
CA MET A 113 -11.00 -3.96 -4.51
C MET A 113 -9.75 -4.17 -3.66
N ILE A 114 -9.89 -4.49 -2.38
CA ILE A 114 -8.77 -4.81 -1.49
C ILE A 114 -7.97 -5.99 -2.04
N ARG A 115 -8.64 -7.07 -2.37
CA ARG A 115 -8.00 -8.29 -2.89
C ARG A 115 -7.27 -8.03 -4.21
N LYS A 116 -7.90 -7.33 -5.13
CA LYS A 116 -7.32 -6.98 -6.43
C LYS A 116 -6.05 -6.15 -6.28
N HIS A 117 -6.06 -5.14 -5.44
CA HIS A 117 -4.88 -4.28 -5.24
C HIS A 117 -3.76 -4.99 -4.47
N LEU A 118 -4.08 -5.85 -3.51
CA LEU A 118 -3.09 -6.66 -2.81
C LEU A 118 -2.43 -7.68 -3.74
N ASP A 119 -3.19 -8.35 -4.59
CA ASP A 119 -2.67 -9.31 -5.58
C ASP A 119 -1.76 -8.61 -6.60
N LYS A 120 -2.14 -7.44 -7.07
CA LYS A 120 -1.33 -6.62 -7.97
C LYS A 120 -0.01 -6.20 -7.32
N LYS A 121 -0.05 -5.75 -6.08
CA LYS A 121 1.13 -5.38 -5.30
C LYS A 121 2.08 -6.57 -5.15
N THR A 122 1.57 -7.74 -4.83
CA THR A 122 2.35 -8.98 -4.70
C THR A 122 3.00 -9.36 -6.03
N ALA A 123 2.26 -9.28 -7.14
CA ALA A 123 2.78 -9.59 -8.48
C ALA A 123 3.91 -8.62 -8.89
N GLU A 124 3.78 -7.33 -8.61
CA GLU A 124 4.82 -6.33 -8.86
C GLU A 124 6.07 -6.60 -8.02
N HIS A 125 5.90 -6.94 -6.75
CA HIS A 125 7.00 -7.27 -5.86
C HIS A 125 7.77 -8.50 -6.34
N VAL A 126 7.08 -9.54 -6.75
CA VAL A 126 7.69 -10.77 -7.29
C VAL A 126 8.45 -10.48 -8.59
N ARG A 127 7.89 -9.67 -9.50
CA ARG A 127 8.57 -9.28 -10.74
C ARG A 127 9.85 -8.50 -10.46
N ASN A 128 9.81 -7.52 -9.58
CA ASN A 128 10.97 -6.73 -9.20
C ASN A 128 12.06 -7.59 -8.57
N TRP A 129 11.68 -8.56 -7.74
CA TRP A 129 12.61 -9.50 -7.15
C TRP A 129 13.27 -10.40 -8.20
N MET A 130 12.52 -10.91 -9.16
CA MET A 130 13.03 -11.73 -10.27
C MET A 130 13.98 -10.94 -11.18
N GLU A 131 13.66 -9.69 -11.50
CA GLU A 131 14.53 -8.79 -12.27
C GLU A 131 15.85 -8.53 -11.55
N PHE A 132 15.79 -8.21 -10.27
CA PHE A 132 16.95 -7.98 -9.42
C PHE A 132 17.87 -9.22 -9.34
N ASP A 133 17.32 -10.39 -9.16
CA ASP A 133 18.07 -11.64 -9.08
C ASP A 133 18.73 -11.98 -10.44
N HIS A 134 18.06 -11.69 -11.54
CA HIS A 134 18.57 -11.90 -12.89
C HIS A 134 19.75 -10.96 -13.20
N ASP A 135 19.68 -9.71 -12.79
CA ASP A 135 20.77 -8.74 -12.97
C ASP A 135 21.99 -9.09 -12.09
N ASN A 136 21.77 -9.49 -10.86
CA ASN A 136 22.84 -9.99 -9.99
C ASN A 136 23.53 -11.24 -10.54
N ALA A 137 22.78 -12.15 -11.15
CA ALA A 137 23.35 -13.34 -11.79
C ALA A 137 24.22 -12.98 -13.01
N ARG A 138 23.86 -11.94 -13.75
CA ARG A 138 24.66 -11.44 -14.88
C ARG A 138 25.96 -10.78 -14.41
N GLU A 139 25.93 -9.96 -13.38
CA GLU A 139 27.12 -9.33 -12.79
C GLU A 139 28.09 -10.35 -12.21
N SER A 140 27.62 -11.38 -11.53
CA SER A 140 28.45 -12.42 -10.96
C SER A 140 29.16 -13.25 -12.04
N ARG A 141 28.50 -13.55 -13.15
CA ARG A 141 29.11 -14.23 -14.32
C ARG A 141 30.18 -13.35 -14.98
N PHE A 142 29.89 -12.07 -15.17
CA PHE A 142 30.84 -11.14 -15.76
C PHE A 142 32.10 -11.02 -14.90
N ASN A 143 31.98 -10.97 -13.59
CA ASN A 143 33.11 -10.92 -12.67
C ASN A 143 33.91 -12.24 -12.66
N GLN A 144 33.27 -13.38 -12.76
CA GLN A 144 33.94 -14.67 -12.85
C GLN A 144 34.75 -14.83 -14.15
N ASP A 145 34.20 -14.39 -15.27
CA ASP A 145 34.88 -14.43 -16.55
C ASP A 145 36.09 -13.48 -16.61
N ASN A 146 35.96 -12.31 -16.00
CA ASN A 146 37.07 -11.38 -15.88
C ASN A 146 38.21 -11.91 -14.97
N TYR A 147 37.86 -12.59 -13.91
CA TYR A 147 38.82 -13.18 -12.99
C TYR A 147 39.57 -14.33 -13.70
N LYS A 148 38.91 -15.19 -14.46
CA LYS A 148 39.52 -16.27 -15.25
C LYS A 148 40.44 -15.74 -16.34
N ARG A 149 40.09 -14.65 -17.03
CA ARG A 149 40.95 -14.00 -18.04
C ARG A 149 42.23 -13.42 -17.44
N LYS A 150 42.16 -12.80 -16.28
CA LYS A 150 43.34 -12.26 -15.59
C LYS A 150 44.27 -13.35 -15.10
N SER A 151 43.77 -14.50 -14.66
CA SER A 151 44.59 -15.62 -14.22
C SER A 151 45.30 -16.34 -15.36
N LEU A 152 44.74 -16.33 -16.59
CA LEU A 152 45.35 -16.90 -17.78
C LEU A 152 46.50 -16.04 -18.36
N TRP A 153 46.53 -14.74 -18.09
CA TRP A 153 47.56 -13.84 -18.59
C TRP A 153 48.69 -13.56 -17.58
N GLY A 154 48.55 -14.01 -16.32
CA GLY A 154 49.53 -13.83 -15.25
C GLY A 154 50.59 -14.97 -15.18
N GLY A 155 50.60 -15.90 -16.11
CA GLY A 155 51.42 -17.14 -16.04
C GLY A 155 52.61 -17.22 -17.00
N THR A 156 53.00 -16.14 -17.63
CA THR A 156 54.18 -16.15 -18.51
C THR A 156 55.25 -15.17 -18.03
N GLN A 157 56.04 -15.67 -17.14
CA GLN A 157 57.48 -15.27 -17.05
C GLN A 157 58.30 -16.50 -16.91
#